data_1100305823f60e94226cffdf9013ea08
#
_entry.id   1100305823f60e94226cffdf9013ea08
#
_cell.length_a   1.000
_cell.length_b   1.000
_cell.length_c   1.000
_cell.angle_alpha   90.00
_cell.angle_beta   90.00
_cell.angle_gamma   90.00
#
_symmetry.space_group_name_H-M   'P 1'
#
loop_
_entity.id
_entity.type
_entity.pdbx_description
1 polymer ?
#
loop_
_entity_poly.entity_id
_entity_poly.type
_entity_poly.pdbx_seq_one_letter_code
_entity_poly.pdbx_strand_id
1 'polypeptide(L)'
;MHTAFLRYSCFALITGLPITSRAQTTPLLPTFYTAYHYTAYTVFDTTSPDAPTTVPGVGGTLLLRPDGTYEKHLSIIANGAPHYFNQTGRFTLAGDSIRFAFTDLKGSDIQRGTFRFDTATRHLTLTILGYPTGNKGVYELVAQPEPVPAPTLPRPKPRKARRR
;
A
#
# COMPACT_ATOMS: atom_id res chain seq x y z
N MET A 1 -56.37 60.21 12.57
CA MET A 1 -55.13 59.95 13.24
C MET A 1 -54.67 58.51 12.88
N HIS A 2 -53.75 58.37 11.91
CA HIS A 2 -53.22 57.06 11.51
C HIS A 2 -51.71 57.07 11.75
N THR A 3 -51.26 56.31 12.71
CA THR A 3 -49.84 56.11 13.03
C THR A 3 -49.32 54.90 12.24
N ALA A 4 -48.44 55.17 11.28
CA ALA A 4 -47.72 54.14 10.49
C ALA A 4 -46.53 53.65 11.29
N PHE A 5 -46.47 52.34 11.56
CA PHE A 5 -45.32 51.68 12.13
C PHE A 5 -44.40 51.19 11.00
N LEU A 6 -43.20 51.76 10.90
CA LEU A 6 -42.14 51.38 10.00
C LEU A 6 -41.35 50.24 10.62
N ARG A 7 -41.44 48.99 10.05
CA ARG A 7 -40.66 47.87 10.46
C ARG A 7 -39.35 47.83 9.65
N TYR A 8 -38.23 48.07 10.33
CA TYR A 8 -36.89 47.81 9.79
C TYR A 8 -36.58 46.33 9.85
N SER A 9 -36.41 45.65 8.68
CA SER A 9 -35.98 44.28 8.59
C SER A 9 -34.46 44.26 8.38
N CYS A 10 -33.72 43.92 9.44
CA CYS A 10 -32.28 43.70 9.31
C CYS A 10 -32.00 42.35 8.63
N PHE A 11 -31.57 42.38 7.38
CA PHE A 11 -31.01 41.22 6.70
C PHE A 11 -29.56 41.04 7.14
N ALA A 12 -29.28 40.01 7.97
CA ALA A 12 -27.93 39.57 8.28
C ALA A 12 -27.42 38.71 7.12
N LEU A 13 -26.49 39.24 6.33
CA LEU A 13 -25.73 38.46 5.33
C LEU A 13 -24.71 37.56 6.08
N ILE A 14 -25.02 36.28 6.19
CA ILE A 14 -24.05 35.26 6.65
C ILE A 14 -23.21 34.88 5.43
N THR A 15 -22.03 35.47 5.30
CA THR A 15 -20.98 35.04 4.35
C THR A 15 -20.36 33.76 4.84
N GLY A 16 -20.87 32.63 4.36
CA GLY A 16 -20.25 31.31 4.60
C GLY A 16 -18.92 31.21 3.86
N LEU A 17 -17.80 31.21 4.61
CA LEU A 17 -16.49 30.88 4.05
C LEU A 17 -16.44 29.38 3.72
N PRO A 18 -16.03 28.98 2.52
CA PRO A 18 -15.83 27.58 2.21
C PRO A 18 -14.66 27.05 3.02
N ILE A 19 -14.93 26.16 3.99
CA ILE A 19 -13.91 25.41 4.68
C ILE A 19 -13.39 24.36 3.70
N THR A 20 -12.34 24.69 2.96
CA THR A 20 -11.58 23.70 2.17
C THR A 20 -10.85 22.79 3.15
N SER A 21 -11.47 21.66 3.49
CA SER A 21 -10.84 20.57 4.22
C SER A 21 -9.75 19.98 3.31
N ARG A 22 -8.49 20.42 3.48
CA ARG A 22 -7.35 19.73 2.91
C ARG A 22 -7.20 18.42 3.68
N ALA A 23 -7.48 17.30 3.01
CA ALA A 23 -7.10 16.00 3.51
C ALA A 23 -5.58 16.03 3.77
N GLN A 24 -5.17 16.03 5.03
CA GLN A 24 -3.80 15.90 5.43
C GLN A 24 -3.37 14.47 5.08
N THR A 25 -2.72 14.28 3.94
CA THR A 25 -2.02 13.04 3.63
C THR A 25 -0.86 12.96 4.60
N THR A 26 -1.01 12.17 5.66
CA THR A 26 0.10 11.87 6.56
C THR A 26 1.24 11.29 5.72
N PRO A 27 2.43 11.89 5.70
CA PRO A 27 3.53 11.35 4.92
C PRO A 27 3.84 9.94 5.43
N LEU A 28 3.80 8.96 4.52
CA LEU A 28 4.21 7.60 4.84
C LEU A 28 5.68 7.63 5.25
N LEU A 29 5.99 6.97 6.38
CA LEU A 29 7.34 6.88 6.88
C LEU A 29 8.25 6.19 5.85
N PRO A 30 9.53 6.52 5.78
CA PRO A 30 10.49 5.85 4.89
C PRO A 30 10.47 4.31 5.02
N THR A 31 10.11 3.81 6.22
CA THR A 31 9.98 2.39 6.53
C THR A 31 8.87 1.65 5.78
N PHE A 32 7.90 2.37 5.18
CA PHE A 32 6.89 1.79 4.30
C PHE A 32 7.48 1.33 2.96
N TYR A 33 8.48 2.03 2.44
CA TYR A 33 9.10 1.73 1.15
C TYR A 33 10.23 0.71 1.33
N THR A 34 9.87 -0.57 1.30
CA THR A 34 10.80 -1.67 1.56
C THR A 34 10.32 -2.95 0.88
N ALA A 35 11.09 -4.01 1.01
CA ALA A 35 10.67 -5.35 0.64
C ALA A 35 9.87 -5.99 1.78
N TYR A 36 8.78 -6.66 1.42
CA TYR A 36 7.89 -7.39 2.31
C TYR A 36 7.86 -8.86 1.92
N HIS A 37 7.72 -9.75 2.90
CA HIS A 37 7.37 -11.16 2.68
C HIS A 37 5.86 -11.36 2.86
N TYR A 38 5.24 -12.12 1.96
CA TYR A 38 3.87 -12.59 2.14
C TYR A 38 3.83 -13.65 3.24
N THR A 39 2.93 -13.46 4.21
CA THR A 39 2.74 -14.38 5.34
C THR A 39 1.40 -15.08 5.30
N ALA A 40 0.37 -14.44 4.73
CA ALA A 40 -0.95 -15.03 4.54
C ALA A 40 -1.67 -14.42 3.33
N TYR A 41 -2.61 -15.20 2.79
CA TYR A 41 -3.54 -14.76 1.76
C TYR A 41 -4.91 -15.38 2.02
N THR A 42 -5.92 -14.54 2.14
CA THR A 42 -7.32 -14.94 2.35
C THR A 42 -8.19 -14.41 1.23
N VAL A 43 -8.98 -15.28 0.64
CA VAL A 43 -9.94 -14.95 -0.42
C VAL A 43 -11.35 -14.88 0.16
N PHE A 44 -12.03 -13.78 -0.13
CA PHE A 44 -13.45 -13.59 0.13
C PHE A 44 -14.16 -13.62 -1.20
N ASP A 45 -14.86 -14.73 -1.47
CA ASP A 45 -15.64 -14.92 -2.67
C ASP A 45 -17.14 -14.96 -2.28
N THR A 46 -17.89 -13.97 -2.75
CA THR A 46 -19.33 -13.83 -2.46
C THR A 46 -20.18 -14.95 -3.09
N THR A 47 -19.60 -15.70 -4.02
CA THR A 47 -20.27 -16.82 -4.68
C THR A 47 -19.95 -18.17 -4.05
N SER A 48 -18.96 -18.21 -3.15
CA SER A 48 -18.55 -19.45 -2.44
C SER A 48 -19.20 -19.54 -1.06
N PRO A 49 -19.84 -20.66 -0.71
CA PRO A 49 -20.36 -20.88 0.64
C PRO A 49 -19.23 -21.04 1.68
N ASP A 50 -18.02 -21.39 1.24
CA ASP A 50 -16.86 -21.64 2.10
C ASP A 50 -16.00 -20.40 2.34
N ALA A 51 -16.46 -19.23 1.89
CA ALA A 51 -15.73 -17.98 2.13
C ALA A 51 -15.81 -17.54 3.61
N PRO A 52 -14.72 -16.99 4.20
CA PRO A 52 -13.41 -16.75 3.59
C PRO A 52 -12.52 -17.99 3.52
N THR A 53 -11.76 -18.12 2.45
CA THR A 53 -10.82 -19.24 2.23
C THR A 53 -9.39 -18.79 2.42
N THR A 54 -8.64 -19.47 3.31
CA THR A 54 -7.21 -19.27 3.44
C THR A 54 -6.47 -20.05 2.36
N VAL A 55 -5.64 -19.34 1.58
CA VAL A 55 -4.87 -19.95 0.49
C VAL A 55 -3.61 -20.59 1.04
N PRO A 56 -3.35 -21.87 0.77
CA PRO A 56 -2.17 -22.56 1.27
C PRO A 56 -0.90 -22.20 0.50
N GLY A 57 0.26 -22.38 1.14
CA GLY A 57 1.58 -22.24 0.53
C GLY A 57 1.89 -20.83 0.01
N VAL A 58 1.31 -19.83 0.67
CA VAL A 58 1.58 -18.42 0.35
C VAL A 58 3.03 -18.08 0.67
N GLY A 59 3.70 -17.43 -0.27
CA GLY A 59 5.09 -16.98 -0.11
C GLY A 59 5.49 -15.97 -1.17
N GLY A 60 6.77 -15.60 -1.13
CA GLY A 60 7.33 -14.62 -2.05
C GLY A 60 7.43 -13.21 -1.47
N THR A 61 7.61 -12.21 -2.33
CA THR A 61 7.96 -10.85 -1.92
C THR A 61 7.14 -9.78 -2.66
N LEU A 62 6.96 -8.65 -1.99
CA LEU A 62 6.48 -7.40 -2.58
C LEU A 62 7.48 -6.31 -2.24
N LEU A 63 8.09 -5.70 -3.25
CA LEU A 63 8.96 -4.53 -3.09
C LEU A 63 8.20 -3.27 -3.48
N LEU A 64 8.09 -2.32 -2.55
CA LEU A 64 7.54 -0.99 -2.79
C LEU A 64 8.68 0.03 -2.76
N ARG A 65 8.83 0.86 -3.81
CA ARG A 65 9.89 1.87 -3.89
C ARG A 65 9.33 3.28 -3.74
N PRO A 66 10.13 4.23 -3.22
CA PRO A 66 9.70 5.63 -3.03
C PRO A 66 9.32 6.35 -4.33
N ASP A 67 9.84 5.89 -5.48
CA ASP A 67 9.53 6.43 -6.80
C ASP A 67 8.16 5.98 -7.35
N GLY A 68 7.39 5.22 -6.56
CA GLY A 68 6.09 4.68 -6.94
C GLY A 68 6.17 3.45 -7.83
N THR A 69 7.34 2.83 -8.00
CA THR A 69 7.46 1.53 -8.68
C THR A 69 7.33 0.37 -7.70
N TYR A 70 6.83 -0.77 -8.19
CA TYR A 70 6.74 -1.99 -7.39
C TYR A 70 7.15 -3.23 -8.17
N GLU A 71 7.49 -4.27 -7.42
CA GLU A 71 7.80 -5.59 -7.92
C GLU A 71 7.18 -6.63 -7.00
N LYS A 72 6.38 -7.52 -7.55
CA LYS A 72 5.67 -8.58 -6.85
C LYS A 72 6.10 -9.94 -7.38
N HIS A 73 6.50 -10.80 -6.46
CA HIS A 73 6.75 -12.23 -6.67
C HIS A 73 5.90 -12.99 -5.66
N LEU A 74 4.69 -13.38 -6.04
CA LEU A 74 3.79 -14.12 -5.17
C LEU A 74 3.75 -15.57 -5.63
N SER A 75 3.88 -16.51 -4.69
CA SER A 75 3.63 -17.93 -4.89
C SER A 75 2.50 -18.41 -3.99
N ILE A 76 1.69 -19.33 -4.50
CA ILE A 76 0.66 -20.04 -3.73
C ILE A 76 0.66 -21.51 -4.14
N ILE A 77 0.03 -22.37 -3.33
CA ILE A 77 -0.27 -23.75 -3.74
C ILE A 77 -1.76 -23.82 -4.12
N ALA A 78 -2.04 -24.22 -5.36
CA ALA A 78 -3.39 -24.48 -5.83
C ALA A 78 -3.42 -25.83 -6.55
N ASN A 79 -4.42 -26.66 -6.26
CA ASN A 79 -4.55 -28.03 -6.80
C ASN A 79 -3.28 -28.88 -6.58
N GLY A 80 -2.60 -28.71 -5.43
CA GLY A 80 -1.38 -29.44 -5.09
C GLY A 80 -0.11 -29.01 -5.82
N ALA A 81 -0.16 -27.97 -6.65
CA ALA A 81 0.98 -27.45 -7.41
C ALA A 81 1.28 -25.97 -7.08
N PRO A 82 2.54 -25.54 -7.17
CA PRO A 82 2.89 -24.13 -6.99
C PRO A 82 2.48 -23.30 -8.21
N HIS A 83 1.87 -22.16 -7.96
CA HIS A 83 1.52 -21.14 -8.95
C HIS A 83 2.23 -19.85 -8.59
N TYR A 84 2.77 -19.17 -9.61
CA TYR A 84 3.57 -17.95 -9.47
C TYR A 84 2.87 -16.78 -10.14
N PHE A 85 2.78 -15.65 -9.43
CA PHE A 85 2.18 -14.41 -9.90
C PHE A 85 3.22 -13.30 -9.80
N ASN A 86 4.05 -13.18 -10.83
CA ASN A 86 5.07 -12.15 -10.92
C ASN A 86 4.51 -10.93 -11.64
N GLN A 87 4.77 -9.75 -11.10
CA GLN A 87 4.21 -8.52 -11.62
C GLN A 87 5.11 -7.34 -11.28
N THR A 88 5.33 -6.46 -12.24
CA THR A 88 6.04 -5.19 -12.06
C THR A 88 5.19 -4.05 -12.59
N GLY A 89 5.35 -2.86 -12.01
CA GLY A 89 4.56 -1.72 -12.45
C GLY A 89 4.71 -0.51 -11.54
N ARG A 90 3.67 0.30 -11.51
CA ARG A 90 3.60 1.48 -10.66
C ARG A 90 2.45 1.36 -9.68
N PHE A 91 2.64 1.94 -8.48
CA PHE A 91 1.55 2.09 -7.53
C PHE A 91 1.34 3.55 -7.16
N THR A 92 0.13 3.87 -6.74
CA THR A 92 -0.25 5.18 -6.20
C THR A 92 -1.05 5.00 -4.93
N LEU A 93 -0.92 5.95 -4.01
CA LEU A 93 -1.60 5.96 -2.72
C LEU A 93 -2.47 7.21 -2.60
N ALA A 94 -3.67 7.07 -2.02
CA ALA A 94 -4.57 8.17 -1.73
C ALA A 94 -5.33 7.83 -0.42
N GLY A 95 -4.93 8.46 0.69
CA GLY A 95 -5.42 8.07 2.01
C GLY A 95 -5.02 6.62 2.33
N ASP A 96 -5.99 5.77 2.59
CA ASP A 96 -5.86 4.32 2.80
C ASP A 96 -5.96 3.49 1.51
N SER A 97 -6.24 4.15 0.38
CA SER A 97 -6.41 3.48 -0.90
C SER A 97 -5.09 3.27 -1.61
N ILE A 98 -4.94 2.11 -2.24
CA ILE A 98 -3.80 1.73 -3.07
C ILE A 98 -4.27 1.29 -4.46
N ARG A 99 -3.53 1.68 -5.49
CA ARG A 99 -3.77 1.30 -6.87
C ARG A 99 -2.48 0.82 -7.50
N PHE A 100 -2.48 -0.38 -8.04
CA PHE A 100 -1.39 -0.97 -8.80
C PHE A 100 -1.73 -0.93 -10.30
N ALA A 101 -0.85 -0.36 -11.11
CA ALA A 101 -0.95 -0.36 -12.57
C ALA A 101 0.21 -1.16 -13.15
N PHE A 102 -0.07 -2.12 -14.01
CA PHE A 102 0.91 -3.03 -14.61
C PHE A 102 0.52 -3.40 -16.04
N THR A 103 1.46 -4.02 -16.74
CA THR A 103 1.23 -4.60 -18.06
C THR A 103 1.72 -6.03 -18.03
N ASP A 104 0.90 -6.95 -18.51
CA ASP A 104 1.21 -8.35 -18.68
C ASP A 104 0.93 -8.82 -20.12
N LEU A 105 0.93 -10.11 -20.37
CA LEU A 105 0.67 -10.69 -21.70
C LEU A 105 -0.75 -10.41 -22.22
N LYS A 106 -1.69 -10.05 -21.33
CA LYS A 106 -3.07 -9.70 -21.68
C LYS A 106 -3.27 -8.21 -21.95
N GLY A 107 -2.24 -7.39 -21.67
CA GLY A 107 -2.27 -5.95 -21.82
C GLY A 107 -2.12 -5.22 -20.49
N SER A 108 -2.50 -3.93 -20.47
CA SER A 108 -2.44 -3.10 -19.26
C SER A 108 -3.66 -3.32 -18.38
N ASP A 109 -3.46 -3.44 -17.08
CA ASP A 109 -4.50 -3.65 -16.08
C ASP A 109 -4.24 -2.84 -14.81
N ILE A 110 -5.28 -2.71 -13.99
CA ILE A 110 -5.28 -1.94 -12.75
C ILE A 110 -5.94 -2.75 -11.64
N GLN A 111 -5.19 -3.04 -10.60
CA GLN A 111 -5.73 -3.55 -9.35
C GLN A 111 -5.94 -2.39 -8.36
N ARG A 112 -7.09 -2.36 -7.71
CA ARG A 112 -7.45 -1.36 -6.70
C ARG A 112 -7.73 -2.03 -5.37
N GLY A 113 -7.45 -1.30 -4.28
CA GLY A 113 -7.72 -1.82 -2.95
C GLY A 113 -7.42 -0.80 -1.88
N THR A 114 -7.30 -1.28 -0.66
CA THR A 114 -6.88 -0.51 0.50
C THR A 114 -5.64 -1.13 1.12
N PHE A 115 -4.92 -0.33 1.91
CA PHE A 115 -3.79 -0.80 2.69
C PHE A 115 -3.85 -0.29 4.12
N ARG A 116 -3.27 -1.06 5.04
CA ARG A 116 -2.98 -0.65 6.41
C ARG A 116 -1.56 -1.04 6.75
N PHE A 117 -0.77 -0.09 7.20
CA PHE A 117 0.60 -0.31 7.64
C PHE A 117 0.74 -0.03 9.14
N ASP A 118 1.13 -1.03 9.89
CA ASP A 118 1.50 -0.90 11.29
C ASP A 118 3.00 -0.62 11.39
N THR A 119 3.35 0.58 11.82
CA THR A 119 4.74 1.03 11.91
C THR A 119 5.53 0.36 13.04
N ALA A 120 4.86 -0.10 14.10
CA ALA A 120 5.50 -0.73 15.25
C ALA A 120 5.92 -2.17 14.93
N THR A 121 5.04 -2.91 14.29
CA THR A 121 5.28 -4.31 13.88
C THR A 121 5.82 -4.43 12.46
N ARG A 122 5.81 -3.34 11.68
CA ARG A 122 6.15 -3.29 10.27
C ARG A 122 5.31 -4.24 9.43
N HIS A 123 4.07 -4.46 9.86
CA HIS A 123 3.11 -5.32 9.19
C HIS A 123 2.28 -4.52 8.19
N LEU A 124 2.14 -5.05 6.98
CA LEU A 124 1.36 -4.46 5.90
C LEU A 124 0.20 -5.39 5.55
N THR A 125 -1.03 -4.91 5.69
CA THR A 125 -2.23 -5.60 5.18
C THR A 125 -2.66 -4.93 3.88
N LEU A 126 -2.81 -5.70 2.81
CA LEU A 126 -3.34 -5.25 1.52
C LEU A 126 -4.67 -5.95 1.26
N THR A 127 -5.73 -5.17 1.01
CA THR A 127 -7.02 -5.69 0.55
C THR A 127 -7.21 -5.30 -0.90
N ILE A 128 -7.13 -6.26 -1.82
CA ILE A 128 -7.30 -6.05 -3.26
C ILE A 128 -8.73 -6.44 -3.65
N LEU A 129 -9.42 -5.54 -4.33
CA LEU A 129 -10.78 -5.76 -4.81
C LEU A 129 -10.77 -6.74 -5.99
N GLY A 130 -11.70 -7.67 -5.96
CA GLY A 130 -11.89 -8.69 -6.99
C GLY A 130 -13.16 -8.48 -7.82
N TYR A 131 -13.48 -9.45 -8.66
CA TYR A 131 -14.69 -9.50 -9.46
C TYR A 131 -15.39 -10.85 -9.21
N PRO A 132 -16.75 -10.92 -9.13
CA PRO A 132 -17.68 -9.77 -9.12
C PRO A 132 -17.55 -8.88 -7.90
N THR A 133 -18.24 -7.73 -7.91
CA THR A 133 -18.23 -6.77 -6.80
C THR A 133 -18.54 -7.45 -5.46
N GLY A 134 -17.74 -7.17 -4.44
CA GLY A 134 -17.79 -7.81 -3.15
C GLY A 134 -16.68 -8.84 -2.93
N ASN A 135 -16.16 -9.43 -3.99
CA ASN A 135 -14.98 -10.28 -3.90
C ASN A 135 -13.74 -9.47 -3.56
N LYS A 136 -12.85 -10.05 -2.77
CA LYS A 136 -11.57 -9.42 -2.39
C LYS A 136 -10.55 -10.45 -1.97
N GLY A 137 -9.29 -10.09 -2.14
CA GLY A 137 -8.15 -10.80 -1.58
C GLY A 137 -7.50 -9.99 -0.49
N VAL A 138 -7.25 -10.57 0.67
CA VAL A 138 -6.54 -9.95 1.79
C VAL A 138 -5.18 -10.61 1.93
N TYR A 139 -4.13 -9.83 1.78
CA TYR A 139 -2.74 -10.26 1.91
C TYR A 139 -2.15 -9.68 3.19
N GLU A 140 -1.52 -10.53 3.98
CA GLU A 140 -0.73 -10.13 5.14
C GLU A 140 0.76 -10.24 4.78
N LEU A 141 1.51 -9.18 5.09
CA LEU A 141 2.91 -9.09 4.75
C LEU A 141 3.71 -8.50 5.92
N VAL A 142 4.96 -8.95 6.05
CA VAL A 142 5.90 -8.41 7.05
C VAL A 142 7.11 -7.85 6.32
N ALA A 143 7.51 -6.63 6.69
CA ALA A 143 8.71 -6.01 6.12
C ALA A 143 9.96 -6.83 6.44
N GLN A 144 10.81 -7.01 5.45
CA GLN A 144 12.11 -7.64 5.65
C GLN A 144 12.95 -6.79 6.61
N PRO A 145 13.76 -7.44 7.48
CA PRO A 145 14.79 -6.73 8.21
C PRO A 145 15.71 -5.99 7.23
N GLU A 146 16.04 -4.75 7.55
CA GLU A 146 17.02 -4.02 6.77
C GLU A 146 18.35 -4.78 6.82
N PRO A 147 19.03 -4.99 5.66
CA PRO A 147 20.33 -5.67 5.68
C PRO A 147 21.26 -4.94 6.64
N VAL A 148 21.74 -5.62 7.69
CA VAL A 148 22.74 -5.04 8.59
C VAL A 148 23.95 -4.71 7.74
N PRO A 149 24.44 -3.46 7.71
CA PRO A 149 25.61 -3.10 6.94
C PRO A 149 26.75 -4.03 7.34
N ALA A 150 27.36 -4.70 6.36
CA ALA A 150 28.51 -5.56 6.65
C ALA A 150 29.57 -4.74 7.41
N PRO A 151 30.20 -5.31 8.48
CA PRO A 151 31.25 -4.60 9.21
C PRO A 151 32.29 -4.11 8.22
N THR A 152 32.51 -2.80 8.16
CA THR A 152 33.53 -2.22 7.29
C THR A 152 34.89 -2.70 7.81
N LEU A 153 35.48 -3.67 7.12
CA LEU A 153 36.82 -4.14 7.45
C LEU A 153 37.79 -2.95 7.46
N PRO A 154 38.64 -2.79 8.48
CA PRO A 154 39.61 -1.72 8.55
C PRO A 154 40.47 -1.73 7.28
N ARG A 155 40.50 -0.62 6.57
CA ARG A 155 41.35 -0.46 5.37
C ARG A 155 42.81 -0.78 5.72
N PRO A 156 43.50 -1.71 5.02
CA PRO A 156 44.89 -2.02 5.30
C PRO A 156 45.73 -0.73 5.27
N LYS A 157 46.48 -0.50 6.32
CA LYS A 157 47.41 0.66 6.37
C LYS A 157 48.43 0.56 5.22
N PRO A 158 48.67 1.61 4.44
CA PRO A 158 49.65 1.60 3.37
C PRO A 158 51.01 1.20 3.93
N ARG A 159 51.63 0.15 3.38
CA ARG A 159 52.97 -0.28 3.73
C ARG A 159 53.95 0.81 3.34
N LYS A 160 54.60 1.42 4.33
CA LYS A 160 55.68 2.37 4.07
C LYS A 160 56.74 1.71 3.17
N ALA A 161 56.93 2.24 1.97
CA ALA A 161 58.00 1.84 1.09
C ALA A 161 59.35 2.09 1.80
N ARG A 162 60.14 1.01 2.00
CA ARG A 162 61.48 1.07 2.50
C ARG A 162 62.34 1.69 1.37
N ARG A 163 62.77 2.90 1.52
CA ARG A 163 63.83 3.51 0.65
C ARG A 163 65.11 2.73 0.87
N ARG A 164 65.68 2.20 -0.19
CA ARG A 164 67.09 1.74 -0.26
C ARG A 164 67.97 2.94 -0.65
#